data_0353ee70e0261fe6d458a2fe19ed9bfd
#
_entry.id   0353ee70e0261fe6d458a2fe19ed9bfd
#
_cell.length_a   1.000
_cell.length_b   1.000
_cell.length_c   1.000
_cell.angle_alpha   90.00
_cell.angle_beta   90.00
_cell.angle_gamma   90.00
#
_symmetry.space_group_name_H-M   'P 1'
#
loop_
_entity.id
_entity.type
_entity.pdbx_description
1 polymer ?
#
loop_
_entity_poly.entity_id
_entity_poly.type
_entity_poly.pdbx_seq_one_letter_code
_entity_poly.pdbx_strand_id
1 'polypeptide(L)'
;FHLFSFYENLSTIQNLFKIIDQDKSLQTYLKSDIEMNISSICDNFRGIFDKTFVIDECKEINTLDIESNFINPGVNKELDDIVNLYENSRCKLECIREYLDSMIAKGEKTKKHDFVKIHETDKYGILVQCTSRRGTILKQQIQKGKYQTQLKYTDRDGNNDIFDFIPDVHTSTATGSNV
;
A
#
# COMPACT_ATOMS: atom_id res chain seq x y z
N PHE A 1 -11.97 4.29 11.39
CA PHE A 1 -13.36 3.92 11.72
C PHE A 1 -14.24 5.15 12.03
N HIS A 2 -13.86 5.97 13.00
CA HIS A 2 -14.65 7.15 13.38
C HIS A 2 -14.71 8.23 12.30
N LEU A 3 -13.65 8.41 11.53
CA LEU A 3 -13.57 9.43 10.48
C LEU A 3 -14.58 9.13 9.36
N PHE A 4 -14.61 7.88 8.88
CA PHE A 4 -15.55 7.45 7.85
C PHE A 4 -17.00 7.51 8.33
N SER A 5 -17.28 7.03 9.56
CA SER A 5 -18.62 7.14 10.15
C SER A 5 -19.07 8.60 10.30
N PHE A 6 -18.17 9.51 10.62
CA PHE A 6 -18.47 10.93 10.66
C PHE A 6 -18.86 11.45 9.28
N TYR A 7 -18.07 11.13 8.24
CA TYR A 7 -18.35 11.52 6.86
C TYR A 7 -19.74 11.03 6.38
N GLU A 8 -20.09 9.78 6.66
CA GLU A 8 -21.42 9.23 6.32
C GLU A 8 -22.55 9.97 7.04
N ASN A 9 -22.34 10.31 8.30
CA ASN A 9 -23.34 11.02 9.11
C ASN A 9 -23.60 12.45 8.62
N LEU A 10 -22.69 13.10 7.91
CA LEU A 10 -22.92 14.42 7.31
C LEU A 10 -24.14 14.44 6.38
N SER A 11 -24.33 13.37 5.59
CA SER A 11 -25.51 13.23 4.70
C SER A 11 -26.80 13.11 5.49
N THR A 12 -26.78 12.35 6.58
CA THR A 12 -27.94 12.17 7.47
C THR A 12 -28.31 13.48 8.14
N ILE A 13 -27.32 14.22 8.65
CA ILE A 13 -27.52 15.54 9.25
C ILE A 13 -28.15 16.50 8.24
N GLN A 14 -27.60 16.59 7.02
CA GLN A 14 -28.17 17.45 5.97
C GLN A 14 -29.62 17.08 5.64
N ASN A 15 -29.95 15.80 5.55
CA ASN A 15 -31.33 15.35 5.28
C ASN A 15 -32.28 15.69 6.41
N LEU A 16 -31.87 15.54 7.67
CA LEU A 16 -32.65 15.97 8.83
C LEU A 16 -32.96 17.46 8.79
N PHE A 17 -31.96 18.30 8.48
CA PHE A 17 -32.19 19.74 8.39
C PHE A 17 -33.07 20.12 7.20
N LYS A 18 -33.02 19.42 6.07
CA LYS A 18 -33.98 19.61 4.95
C LYS A 18 -35.42 19.31 5.37
N ILE A 19 -35.64 18.25 6.17
CA ILE A 19 -36.97 17.92 6.70
C ILE A 19 -37.44 19.04 7.64
N ILE A 20 -36.60 19.50 8.54
CA ILE A 20 -36.90 20.62 9.45
C ILE A 20 -37.27 21.89 8.66
N ASP A 21 -36.56 22.16 7.56
CA ASP A 21 -36.82 23.32 6.69
C ASP A 21 -38.16 23.24 5.94
N GLN A 22 -38.70 22.05 5.78
CA GLN A 22 -40.02 21.86 5.16
C GLN A 22 -41.19 21.96 6.14
N ASP A 23 -40.96 21.82 7.44
CA ASP A 23 -42.00 21.88 8.48
C ASP A 23 -41.96 23.18 9.25
N LYS A 24 -42.97 24.03 9.05
CA LYS A 24 -43.06 25.36 9.70
C LYS A 24 -43.09 25.29 11.24
N SER A 25 -43.68 24.24 11.81
CA SER A 25 -43.73 24.08 13.26
C SER A 25 -42.37 23.74 13.83
N LEU A 26 -41.63 22.81 13.19
CA LEU A 26 -40.25 22.48 13.53
C LEU A 26 -39.31 23.66 13.33
N GLN A 27 -39.50 24.42 12.24
CA GLN A 27 -38.73 25.65 12.01
C GLN A 27 -38.90 26.66 13.15
N THR A 28 -40.13 26.91 13.57
CA THR A 28 -40.38 27.88 14.64
C THR A 28 -39.79 27.44 15.96
N TYR A 29 -39.79 26.13 16.24
CA TYR A 29 -39.30 25.57 17.49
C TYR A 29 -37.76 25.50 17.55
N LEU A 30 -37.11 25.12 16.43
CA LEU A 30 -35.67 24.84 16.39
C LEU A 30 -34.85 26.03 15.88
N LYS A 31 -35.39 26.88 15.03
CA LYS A 31 -34.64 28.04 14.46
C LYS A 31 -34.48 29.22 15.41
N SER A 32 -35.18 29.28 16.53
CA SER A 32 -34.92 30.31 17.53
C SER A 32 -33.48 30.27 18.07
N ASP A 33 -32.81 29.15 18.00
CA ASP A 33 -31.49 28.93 18.59
C ASP A 33 -30.37 28.56 17.57
N ILE A 34 -30.71 28.34 16.29
CA ILE A 34 -29.73 27.91 15.29
C ILE A 34 -29.77 28.83 14.07
N GLU A 35 -29.06 29.94 14.13
CA GLU A 35 -28.85 30.85 12.97
C GLU A 35 -27.85 30.29 11.93
N MET A 36 -27.36 29.04 12.10
CA MET A 36 -26.30 28.49 11.27
C MET A 36 -26.85 27.80 10.03
N ASN A 37 -26.24 28.07 8.87
CA ASN A 37 -26.51 27.33 7.64
C ASN A 37 -25.83 25.94 7.71
N ILE A 38 -26.47 24.98 8.36
CA ILE A 38 -25.97 23.62 8.57
C ILE A 38 -25.65 22.93 7.25
N SER A 39 -26.45 23.13 6.20
CA SER A 39 -26.17 22.52 4.90
C SER A 39 -24.82 22.97 4.35
N SER A 40 -24.54 24.27 4.38
CA SER A 40 -23.24 24.81 3.92
C SER A 40 -22.07 24.33 4.76
N ILE A 41 -22.27 24.18 6.07
CA ILE A 41 -21.24 23.64 6.96
C ILE A 41 -20.94 22.18 6.61
N CYS A 42 -21.95 21.35 6.43
CA CYS A 42 -21.79 19.95 6.04
C CYS A 42 -21.11 19.82 4.66
N ASP A 43 -21.46 20.66 3.68
CA ASP A 43 -20.85 20.68 2.36
C ASP A 43 -19.37 21.09 2.42
N ASN A 44 -19.05 22.09 3.25
CA ASN A 44 -17.66 22.49 3.47
C ASN A 44 -16.82 21.36 4.11
N PHE A 45 -17.35 20.71 5.15
CA PHE A 45 -16.68 19.56 5.76
C PHE A 45 -16.48 18.43 4.76
N ARG A 46 -17.53 18.09 4.00
CA ARG A 46 -17.43 17.05 2.97
C ARG A 46 -16.37 17.43 1.94
N GLY A 47 -16.35 18.66 1.46
CA GLY A 47 -15.34 19.12 0.52
C GLY A 47 -13.90 19.06 1.06
N ILE A 48 -13.70 19.26 2.38
CA ILE A 48 -12.40 19.07 3.02
C ILE A 48 -12.03 17.58 3.06
N PHE A 49 -12.98 16.70 3.43
CA PHE A 49 -12.75 15.27 3.49
C PHE A 49 -12.41 14.71 2.10
N ASP A 50 -13.20 15.03 1.08
CA ASP A 50 -13.01 14.55 -0.29
C ASP A 50 -11.67 15.00 -0.89
N LYS A 51 -11.20 16.18 -0.50
CA LYS A 51 -9.88 16.68 -0.93
C LYS A 51 -8.73 16.03 -0.18
N THR A 52 -8.94 15.64 1.07
CA THR A 52 -7.87 15.17 1.95
C THR A 52 -7.74 13.66 1.94
N PHE A 53 -8.86 12.93 1.84
CA PHE A 53 -8.89 11.50 2.06
C PHE A 53 -9.43 10.72 0.86
N VAL A 54 -8.86 9.55 0.61
CA VAL A 54 -9.42 8.52 -0.26
C VAL A 54 -10.53 7.82 0.53
N ILE A 55 -11.77 8.24 0.35
CA ILE A 55 -12.92 7.85 1.21
C ILE A 55 -13.11 6.32 1.22
N ASP A 56 -12.91 5.65 0.09
CA ASP A 56 -13.06 4.19 0.03
C ASP A 56 -12.00 3.46 0.85
N GLU A 57 -10.76 3.93 0.84
CA GLU A 57 -9.69 3.38 1.69
C GLU A 57 -9.98 3.60 3.18
N CYS A 58 -10.64 4.72 3.53
CA CYS A 58 -11.03 5.00 4.92
C CYS A 58 -12.02 3.98 5.50
N LYS A 59 -12.77 3.24 4.68
CA LYS A 59 -13.67 2.17 5.13
C LYS A 59 -12.92 0.97 5.66
N GLU A 60 -11.80 0.65 5.00
CA GLU A 60 -11.00 -0.54 5.27
C GLU A 60 -9.99 -0.34 6.41
N ILE A 61 -9.85 0.90 6.94
CA ILE A 61 -8.90 1.17 8.02
C ILE A 61 -9.29 0.38 9.26
N ASN A 62 -8.47 -0.61 9.57
CA ASN A 62 -8.46 -1.26 10.87
C ASN A 62 -7.52 -0.48 11.79
N THR A 63 -7.97 -0.18 13.02
CA THR A 63 -7.21 0.63 13.99
C THR A 63 -5.85 0.02 14.40
N LEU A 64 -5.60 -1.23 14.05
CA LEU A 64 -4.39 -1.96 14.42
C LEU A 64 -3.36 -2.06 13.27
N ASP A 65 -3.82 -2.03 12.01
CA ASP A 65 -2.93 -2.16 10.86
C ASP A 65 -3.40 -1.21 9.75
N ILE A 66 -2.65 -0.14 9.51
CA ILE A 66 -2.85 0.76 8.38
C ILE A 66 -1.98 0.24 7.24
N GLU A 67 -2.56 -0.57 6.37
CA GLU A 67 -1.85 -1.19 5.25
C GLU A 67 -1.81 -0.32 3.99
N SER A 68 -2.72 0.64 3.85
CA SER A 68 -2.82 1.50 2.67
C SER A 68 -2.78 2.98 3.01
N ASN A 69 -2.27 3.79 2.07
CA ASN A 69 -2.33 5.24 2.20
C ASN A 69 -3.74 5.73 1.87
N PHE A 70 -4.41 6.31 2.85
CA PHE A 70 -5.75 6.90 2.71
C PHE A 70 -5.73 8.42 2.53
N ILE A 71 -4.56 9.04 2.40
CA ILE A 71 -4.42 10.47 2.11
C ILE A 71 -4.31 10.67 0.60
N ASN A 72 -5.08 11.60 0.05
CA ASN A 72 -5.02 11.93 -1.37
C ASN A 72 -3.64 12.48 -1.76
N PRO A 73 -3.12 12.10 -2.94
CA PRO A 73 -1.91 12.69 -3.48
C PRO A 73 -2.02 14.22 -3.59
N GLY A 74 -0.94 14.92 -3.28
CA GLY A 74 -0.87 16.38 -3.31
C GLY A 74 -1.26 17.06 -2.01
N VAL A 75 -1.79 16.35 -1.02
CA VAL A 75 -2.13 16.92 0.31
C VAL A 75 -0.87 17.14 1.15
N ASN A 76 0.05 16.18 1.11
CA ASN A 76 1.31 16.26 1.83
C ASN A 76 2.45 15.73 0.95
N LYS A 77 3.32 16.64 0.51
CA LYS A 77 4.42 16.29 -0.39
C LYS A 77 5.40 15.28 0.21
N GLU A 78 5.74 15.40 1.50
CA GLU A 78 6.67 14.46 2.15
C GLU A 78 6.07 13.04 2.19
N LEU A 79 4.78 12.93 2.46
CA LEU A 79 4.07 11.65 2.42
C LEU A 79 4.05 11.09 1.00
N ASP A 80 3.75 11.91 -0.01
CA ASP A 80 3.76 11.50 -1.41
C ASP A 80 5.13 10.98 -1.83
N ASP A 81 6.20 11.68 -1.45
CA ASP A 81 7.58 11.26 -1.74
C ASP A 81 7.91 9.91 -1.09
N ILE A 82 7.49 9.68 0.16
CA ILE A 82 7.67 8.41 0.88
C ILE A 82 6.87 7.28 0.23
N VAL A 83 5.59 7.53 -0.10
CA VAL A 83 4.73 6.54 -0.77
C VAL A 83 5.32 6.15 -2.12
N ASN A 84 5.78 7.12 -2.92
CA ASN A 84 6.41 6.85 -4.20
C ASN A 84 7.70 6.04 -4.04
N LEU A 85 8.53 6.37 -3.04
CA LEU A 85 9.75 5.61 -2.74
C LEU A 85 9.42 4.16 -2.34
N TYR A 86 8.41 3.96 -1.51
CA TYR A 86 7.97 2.64 -1.07
C TYR A 86 7.46 1.80 -2.25
N GLU A 87 6.57 2.34 -3.07
CA GLU A 87 6.00 1.65 -4.22
C GLU A 87 7.09 1.30 -5.27
N ASN A 88 7.98 2.23 -5.56
CA ASN A 88 9.11 1.97 -6.46
C ASN A 88 10.05 0.89 -5.90
N SER A 89 10.26 0.86 -4.58
CA SER A 89 11.05 -0.19 -3.93
C SER A 89 10.37 -1.56 -4.05
N ARG A 90 9.05 -1.62 -3.94
CA ARG A 90 8.28 -2.86 -4.18
C ARG A 90 8.39 -3.33 -5.62
N CYS A 91 8.28 -2.43 -6.60
CA CYS A 91 8.47 -2.77 -8.01
C CYS A 91 9.87 -3.34 -8.28
N LYS A 92 10.92 -2.74 -7.70
CA LYS A 92 12.30 -3.25 -7.80
C LYS A 92 12.44 -4.63 -7.17
N LEU A 93 11.85 -4.84 -6.00
CA LEU A 93 11.89 -6.12 -5.29
C LEU A 93 11.20 -7.23 -6.08
N GLU A 94 10.06 -6.94 -6.68
CA GLU A 94 9.34 -7.89 -7.54
C GLU A 94 10.17 -8.22 -8.80
N CYS A 95 10.79 -7.23 -9.42
CA CYS A 95 11.72 -7.44 -10.53
C CYS A 95 12.89 -8.36 -10.12
N ILE A 96 13.47 -8.17 -8.93
CA ILE A 96 14.51 -9.07 -8.38
C ILE A 96 13.97 -10.47 -8.21
N ARG A 97 12.78 -10.64 -7.63
CA ARG A 97 12.13 -11.93 -7.43
C ARG A 97 11.99 -12.68 -8.76
N GLU A 98 11.43 -12.02 -9.78
CA GLU A 98 11.23 -12.61 -11.10
C GLU A 98 12.55 -12.96 -11.78
N TYR A 99 13.53 -12.09 -11.66
CA TYR A 99 14.87 -12.35 -12.21
C TYR A 99 15.51 -13.58 -11.56
N LEU A 100 15.52 -13.68 -10.23
CA LEU A 100 16.04 -14.84 -9.50
C LEU A 100 15.27 -16.12 -9.83
N ASP A 101 13.95 -16.04 -9.98
CA ASP A 101 13.11 -17.14 -10.46
C ASP A 101 13.58 -17.64 -11.83
N SER A 102 13.83 -16.72 -12.75
CA SER A 102 14.32 -17.05 -14.09
C SER A 102 15.69 -17.73 -14.08
N MET A 103 16.57 -17.30 -13.17
CA MET A 103 17.88 -17.92 -12.99
C MET A 103 17.75 -19.36 -12.48
N ILE A 104 16.89 -19.60 -11.50
CA ILE A 104 16.62 -20.94 -10.97
C ILE A 104 16.01 -21.83 -12.06
N ALA A 105 15.00 -21.33 -12.78
CA ALA A 105 14.33 -22.07 -13.85
C ALA A 105 15.32 -22.52 -14.94
N LYS A 106 16.27 -21.64 -15.33
CA LYS A 106 17.35 -21.99 -16.25
C LYS A 106 18.28 -23.05 -15.67
N GLY A 107 18.59 -22.96 -14.37
CA GLY A 107 19.43 -23.96 -13.69
C GLY A 107 18.79 -25.33 -13.57
N GLU A 108 17.49 -25.38 -13.28
CA GLU A 108 16.70 -26.62 -13.18
C GLU A 108 16.19 -27.13 -14.56
N LYS A 109 16.43 -26.39 -15.64
CA LYS A 109 15.92 -26.70 -17.00
C LYS A 109 14.40 -26.91 -17.04
N THR A 110 13.66 -26.09 -16.32
CA THR A 110 12.21 -26.16 -16.20
C THR A 110 11.57 -24.88 -16.73
N LYS A 111 10.29 -25.00 -17.15
CA LYS A 111 9.45 -23.84 -17.51
C LYS A 111 8.61 -23.35 -16.33
N LYS A 112 8.67 -24.02 -15.18
CA LYS A 112 7.97 -23.59 -13.97
C LYS A 112 8.62 -22.32 -13.44
N HIS A 113 7.83 -21.49 -12.79
CA HIS A 113 8.21 -20.29 -12.07
C HIS A 113 7.58 -20.37 -10.67
N ASP A 114 7.83 -19.38 -9.83
CA ASP A 114 7.37 -19.32 -8.44
C ASP A 114 8.24 -20.14 -7.46
N PHE A 115 9.54 -20.02 -7.63
CA PHE A 115 10.54 -20.63 -6.75
C PHE A 115 11.03 -19.71 -5.65
N VAL A 116 10.90 -18.41 -5.91
CA VAL A 116 11.36 -17.33 -5.06
C VAL A 116 10.16 -16.57 -4.52
N LYS A 117 10.11 -16.37 -3.21
CA LYS A 117 9.04 -15.66 -2.53
C LYS A 117 9.57 -14.44 -1.81
N ILE A 118 8.80 -13.38 -1.81
CA ILE A 118 9.01 -12.24 -0.93
C ILE A 118 8.43 -12.62 0.42
N HIS A 119 9.19 -12.40 1.48
CA HIS A 119 8.80 -12.71 2.85
C HIS A 119 9.19 -11.56 3.75
N GLU A 120 8.27 -11.14 4.58
CA GLU A 120 8.48 -10.08 5.55
C GLU A 120 8.65 -10.67 6.95
N THR A 121 9.64 -10.18 7.68
CA THR A 121 9.91 -10.60 9.06
C THR A 121 10.24 -9.39 9.91
N ASP A 122 9.81 -9.41 11.17
CA ASP A 122 10.08 -8.33 12.13
C ASP A 122 11.58 -8.08 12.34
N LYS A 123 12.38 -9.14 12.24
CA LYS A 123 13.82 -9.07 12.50
C LYS A 123 14.65 -8.54 11.34
N TYR A 124 14.28 -8.88 10.12
CA TYR A 124 15.11 -8.62 8.92
C TYR A 124 14.39 -7.75 7.88
N GLY A 125 13.16 -7.33 8.16
CA GLY A 125 12.32 -6.64 7.18
C GLY A 125 11.92 -7.55 6.02
N ILE A 126 11.89 -6.99 4.83
CA ILE A 126 11.48 -7.69 3.61
C ILE A 126 12.67 -8.45 3.02
N LEU A 127 12.50 -9.74 2.80
CA LEU A 127 13.49 -10.66 2.28
C LEU A 127 12.98 -11.38 1.04
N VAL A 128 13.92 -11.77 0.20
CA VAL A 128 13.65 -12.68 -0.92
C VAL A 128 14.16 -14.08 -0.55
N GLN A 129 13.25 -15.06 -0.50
CA GLN A 129 13.54 -16.40 0.02
C GLN A 129 13.30 -17.48 -1.02
N CYS A 130 14.17 -18.49 -1.02
CA CYS A 130 13.99 -19.72 -1.76
C CYS A 130 14.48 -20.93 -0.95
N THR A 131 14.22 -22.15 -1.42
CA THR A 131 14.72 -23.37 -0.76
C THR A 131 16.25 -23.47 -0.83
N SER A 132 16.88 -24.14 0.14
CA SER A 132 18.35 -24.31 0.20
C SER A 132 18.94 -24.90 -1.08
N ARG A 133 18.26 -25.88 -1.70
CA ARG A 133 18.67 -26.45 -2.98
C ARG A 133 18.74 -25.40 -4.09
N ARG A 134 17.74 -24.53 -4.18
CA ARG A 134 17.67 -23.46 -5.19
C ARG A 134 18.65 -22.34 -4.89
N GLY A 135 18.86 -22.04 -3.62
CA GLY A 135 19.93 -21.16 -3.16
C GLY A 135 21.32 -21.62 -3.61
N THR A 136 21.60 -22.94 -3.61
CA THR A 136 22.83 -23.50 -4.15
C THR A 136 22.97 -23.29 -5.65
N ILE A 137 21.88 -23.41 -6.42
CA ILE A 137 21.88 -23.11 -7.86
C ILE A 137 22.22 -21.65 -8.12
N LEU A 138 21.57 -20.73 -7.39
CA LEU A 138 21.85 -19.29 -7.48
C LEU A 138 23.32 -18.98 -7.16
N LYS A 139 23.84 -19.51 -6.04
CA LYS A 139 25.25 -19.34 -5.65
C LYS A 139 26.22 -19.77 -6.77
N GLN A 140 25.97 -20.92 -7.37
CA GLN A 140 26.81 -21.44 -8.45
C GLN A 140 26.75 -20.54 -9.70
N GLN A 141 25.60 -19.96 -10.03
CA GLN A 141 25.47 -19.06 -11.17
C GLN A 141 26.16 -17.72 -10.91
N ILE A 142 25.99 -17.17 -9.71
CA ILE A 142 26.65 -15.93 -9.28
C ILE A 142 28.16 -16.09 -9.28
N GLN A 143 28.70 -17.16 -8.72
CA GLN A 143 30.13 -17.46 -8.69
C GLN A 143 30.73 -17.62 -10.11
N LYS A 144 29.93 -18.10 -11.06
CA LYS A 144 30.33 -18.20 -12.47
C LYS A 144 30.19 -16.89 -13.24
N GLY A 145 29.81 -15.81 -12.60
CA GLY A 145 29.55 -14.51 -13.24
C GLY A 145 28.36 -14.52 -14.21
N LYS A 146 27.43 -15.49 -14.07
CA LYS A 146 26.27 -15.63 -14.96
C LYS A 146 25.06 -14.90 -14.41
N TYR A 147 25.21 -13.61 -14.13
CA TYR A 147 24.13 -12.75 -13.68
C TYR A 147 24.25 -11.36 -14.29
N GLN A 148 23.13 -10.63 -14.30
CA GLN A 148 23.09 -9.24 -14.73
C GLN A 148 23.40 -8.34 -13.55
N THR A 149 24.24 -7.35 -13.75
CA THR A 149 24.56 -6.33 -12.75
C THR A 149 23.59 -5.16 -12.77
N GLN A 150 22.75 -5.09 -13.80
CA GLN A 150 21.70 -4.09 -13.94
C GLN A 150 20.38 -4.77 -14.32
N LEU A 151 19.31 -4.41 -13.62
CA LEU A 151 17.97 -4.90 -13.88
C LEU A 151 17.08 -3.75 -14.33
N LYS A 152 16.21 -4.05 -15.31
CA LYS A 152 15.17 -3.12 -15.76
C LYS A 152 13.88 -3.45 -15.03
N TYR A 153 13.23 -2.44 -14.50
CA TYR A 153 11.90 -2.57 -13.89
C TYR A 153 10.95 -1.51 -14.44
N THR A 154 9.68 -1.73 -14.27
CA THR A 154 8.64 -0.74 -14.57
C THR A 154 8.16 -0.19 -13.24
N ASP A 155 8.20 1.13 -13.09
CA ASP A 155 7.70 1.80 -11.89
C ASP A 155 6.17 1.80 -11.84
N ARG A 156 5.60 2.34 -10.76
CA ARG A 156 4.17 2.48 -10.55
C ARG A 156 3.47 3.26 -11.68
N ASP A 157 4.15 4.24 -12.25
CA ASP A 157 3.60 5.13 -13.28
C ASP A 157 3.77 4.55 -14.70
N GLY A 158 4.33 3.35 -14.81
CA GLY A 158 4.55 2.66 -16.09
C GLY A 158 5.84 3.06 -16.80
N ASN A 159 6.74 3.82 -16.14
CA ASN A 159 8.01 4.18 -16.71
C ASN A 159 9.03 3.05 -16.51
N ASN A 160 9.89 2.86 -17.50
CA ASN A 160 10.98 1.90 -17.41
C ASN A 160 12.21 2.59 -16.85
N ASP A 161 12.80 1.99 -15.81
CA ASP A 161 14.04 2.47 -15.18
C ASP A 161 15.01 1.30 -14.94
N ILE A 162 16.24 1.58 -14.60
CA ILE A 162 17.31 0.60 -14.43
C ILE A 162 17.94 0.84 -13.05
N PHE A 163 18.25 -0.24 -12.35
CA PHE A 163 18.99 -0.17 -11.09
C PHE A 163 20.11 -1.19 -11.04
N ASP A 164 21.15 -0.86 -10.29
CA ASP A 164 22.29 -1.77 -10.07
C ASP A 164 21.86 -2.89 -9.12
N PHE A 165 22.24 -4.12 -9.50
CA PHE A 165 21.92 -5.33 -8.76
C PHE A 165 23.20 -6.12 -8.46
N ILE A 166 23.53 -6.25 -7.19
CA ILE A 166 24.64 -7.05 -6.70
C ILE A 166 24.08 -8.15 -5.79
N PRO A 167 23.90 -9.38 -6.30
CA PRO A 167 23.31 -10.45 -5.51
C PRO A 167 24.28 -10.98 -4.46
N ASP A 168 23.81 -11.09 -3.23
CA ASP A 168 24.46 -11.85 -2.18
C ASP A 168 23.51 -12.91 -1.64
N VAL A 169 23.97 -14.17 -1.53
CA VAL A 169 23.13 -15.30 -1.14
C VAL A 169 23.63 -15.88 0.18
N HIS A 170 22.88 -15.61 1.23
CA HIS A 170 23.09 -16.22 2.54
C HIS A 170 22.27 -17.51 2.69
N THR A 171 22.86 -18.52 3.31
CA THR A 171 22.13 -19.73 3.73
C THR A 171 21.89 -19.62 5.23
N SER A 172 20.61 -19.46 5.63
CA SER A 172 20.23 -19.68 7.02
C SER A 172 19.95 -21.17 7.22
N THR A 173 20.66 -21.83 8.12
CA THR A 173 20.20 -23.09 8.70
C THR A 173 19.10 -22.73 9.69
N ALA A 174 17.86 -23.05 9.37
CA ALA A 174 16.80 -23.07 10.37
C ALA A 174 17.17 -24.19 11.37
N THR A 175 17.77 -23.83 12.48
CA THR A 175 17.81 -24.71 13.66
C THR A 175 16.37 -24.79 14.18
N GLY A 176 15.67 -25.86 13.79
CA GLY A 176 14.41 -26.20 14.39
C GLY A 176 14.65 -26.49 15.87
N SER A 177 14.25 -25.58 16.74
CA SER A 177 14.00 -25.90 18.13
C SER A 177 12.65 -26.60 18.19
N ASN A 178 12.68 -27.93 18.19
CA ASN A 178 11.59 -28.72 18.75
C ASN A 178 11.56 -28.43 20.26
N VAL A 179 10.50 -27.79 20.73
CA VAL A 179 9.92 -27.98 22.07
C VAL A 179 8.41 -28.00 21.91
#